data_1ca8a6f2d3738a87f2520030b403c862
#
_entry.id   1ca8a6f2d3738a87f2520030b403c862
#
_cell.length_a   1.000
_cell.length_b   1.000
_cell.length_c   1.000
_cell.angle_alpha   90.00
_cell.angle_beta   90.00
_cell.angle_gamma   90.00
#
_symmetry.space_group_name_H-M   'P 1'
#
loop_
_entity.id
_entity.type
_entity.pdbx_description
1 polymer ?
#
loop_
_entity_poly.entity_id
_entity_poly.type
_entity_poly.pdbx_seq_one_letter_code
_entity_poly.pdbx_strand_id
1 'polypeptide(L)'
;MANPPYSRHHHLTRDRKASLKRLVYDRFGINISSLSGLYCYFLLLSTSWLKEGGISCWLIPSEFLDVNYGKAVKEFLLKRVTLLSIHRFQPDDLQFSDALVSSSVVLFRNSPPQDHVISFSTGGSLASPQQLMTYWHHELSSNLKWSSCFRQCEGGAVYTPEGETLGDYFEVKRGLVTGNNDFFLVDRKTIELYELPGECLTPMLPGPRYLAEDVVELSTLAVHEPGIQLFSCTWSESRIRMEFPRMWEYIQKGYNQHVHEGYICSRRTPWYSCEYRSPAPLLVPYMSRHSQRGKLFRFILNRSNALATNVYLLLYPRANIVDKIQDFGKLARVWKFLNNISDDIIARCGRVYGGGLHKLEPRELSAMPVTGFRQIIS
;
A
#
# COMPACT_ATOMS: atom_id res chain seq x y z
N MET A 1 -6.51 -16.59 26.41
CA MET A 1 -5.74 -15.44 25.91
C MET A 1 -4.68 -15.97 24.96
N ALA A 2 -4.48 -15.33 23.79
CA ALA A 2 -3.53 -15.79 22.78
C ALA A 2 -2.84 -14.63 22.07
N ASN A 3 -1.55 -14.84 21.76
CA ASN A 3 -0.75 -14.00 20.87
C ASN A 3 -0.14 -14.95 19.83
N PRO A 4 -0.80 -15.14 18.68
CA PRO A 4 -0.36 -16.09 17.66
C PRO A 4 0.86 -15.56 16.88
N PRO A 5 1.61 -16.41 16.18
CA PRO A 5 2.73 -15.96 15.35
C PRO A 5 2.25 -15.08 14.18
N TYR A 6 2.90 -13.91 13.98
CA TYR A 6 2.55 -12.92 12.93
C TYR A 6 3.24 -13.21 11.59
N SER A 7 3.52 -14.48 11.31
CA SER A 7 4.13 -14.88 10.05
C SER A 7 3.27 -14.47 8.85
N ARG A 8 3.90 -13.76 7.90
CA ARG A 8 3.26 -13.32 6.67
C ARG A 8 3.00 -14.50 5.73
N HIS A 9 2.01 -14.36 4.85
CA HIS A 9 1.59 -15.40 3.92
C HIS A 9 2.71 -15.98 3.04
N HIS A 10 3.75 -15.22 2.69
CA HIS A 10 4.85 -15.70 1.85
C HIS A 10 5.80 -16.68 2.57
N HIS A 11 5.76 -16.74 3.91
CA HIS A 11 6.48 -17.77 4.66
C HIS A 11 5.74 -19.11 4.74
N LEU A 12 4.52 -19.19 4.21
CA LEU A 12 3.75 -20.43 4.12
C LEU A 12 3.89 -21.06 2.73
N THR A 13 4.21 -22.33 2.67
CA THR A 13 4.25 -23.09 1.40
C THR A 13 2.85 -23.15 0.75
N ARG A 14 2.81 -23.40 -0.55
CA ARG A 14 1.56 -23.50 -1.31
C ARG A 14 0.64 -24.58 -0.75
N ASP A 15 1.19 -25.75 -0.44
CA ASP A 15 0.42 -26.90 0.06
C ASP A 15 -0.13 -26.64 1.46
N ARG A 16 0.66 -26.01 2.34
CA ARG A 16 0.22 -25.64 3.66
C ARG A 16 -0.91 -24.61 3.63
N LYS A 17 -0.84 -23.64 2.73
CA LYS A 17 -1.95 -22.70 2.49
C LYS A 17 -3.21 -23.42 2.02
N ALA A 18 -3.09 -24.34 1.08
CA ALA A 18 -4.23 -25.10 0.54
C ALA A 18 -4.90 -25.92 1.66
N SER A 19 -4.13 -26.64 2.47
CA SER A 19 -4.62 -27.42 3.59
C SER A 19 -5.32 -26.56 4.65
N LEU A 20 -4.72 -25.43 5.06
CA LEU A 20 -5.32 -24.52 6.03
C LEU A 20 -6.62 -23.87 5.51
N LYS A 21 -6.66 -23.48 4.25
CA LYS A 21 -7.87 -22.93 3.61
C LYS A 21 -9.00 -23.95 3.61
N ARG A 22 -8.69 -25.21 3.27
CA ARG A 22 -9.67 -26.29 3.29
C ARG A 22 -10.22 -26.51 4.69
N LEU A 23 -9.36 -26.59 5.71
CA LEU A 23 -9.79 -26.75 7.11
C LEU A 23 -10.73 -25.62 7.56
N VAL A 24 -10.43 -24.36 7.19
CA VAL A 24 -11.31 -23.22 7.53
C VAL A 24 -12.64 -23.33 6.79
N TYR A 25 -12.61 -23.69 5.50
CA TYR A 25 -13.83 -23.82 4.71
C TYR A 25 -14.72 -24.97 5.21
N ASP A 26 -14.14 -26.14 5.40
CA ASP A 26 -14.89 -27.35 5.85
C ASP A 26 -15.55 -27.10 7.22
N ARG A 27 -14.92 -26.29 8.08
CA ARG A 27 -15.42 -26.04 9.42
C ARG A 27 -16.39 -24.87 9.54
N PHE A 28 -16.15 -23.79 8.82
CA PHE A 28 -16.91 -22.53 8.99
C PHE A 28 -17.64 -22.07 7.73
N GLY A 29 -17.43 -22.71 6.57
CA GLY A 29 -17.94 -22.25 5.28
C GLY A 29 -17.36 -20.91 4.83
N ILE A 30 -16.20 -20.50 5.39
CA ILE A 30 -15.58 -19.21 5.12
C ILE A 30 -14.39 -19.39 4.16
N ASN A 31 -14.40 -18.61 3.07
CA ASN A 31 -13.32 -18.56 2.12
C ASN A 31 -12.22 -17.58 2.58
N ILE A 32 -11.11 -18.11 3.09
CA ILE A 32 -9.97 -17.32 3.51
C ILE A 32 -8.97 -17.10 2.35
N SER A 33 -8.45 -15.88 2.21
CA SER A 33 -7.51 -15.51 1.14
C SER A 33 -6.15 -16.20 1.31
N SER A 34 -5.49 -16.56 0.20
CA SER A 34 -4.08 -17.03 0.21
C SER A 34 -3.09 -15.95 0.64
N LEU A 35 -3.52 -14.69 0.75
CA LEU A 35 -2.72 -13.56 1.24
C LEU A 35 -2.86 -13.37 2.76
N SER A 36 -3.69 -14.17 3.44
CA SER A 36 -3.88 -14.10 4.88
C SER A 36 -2.63 -14.54 5.63
N GLY A 37 -2.24 -13.78 6.65
CA GLY A 37 -1.18 -14.15 7.58
C GLY A 37 -1.60 -15.36 8.44
N LEU A 38 -0.61 -16.02 9.03
CA LEU A 38 -0.83 -17.23 9.82
C LEU A 38 -1.78 -17.00 11.00
N TYR A 39 -1.73 -15.82 11.63
CA TYR A 39 -2.61 -15.47 12.75
C TYR A 39 -4.11 -15.56 12.43
N CYS A 40 -4.50 -15.30 11.16
CA CYS A 40 -5.90 -15.42 10.75
C CYS A 40 -6.39 -16.88 10.88
N TYR A 41 -5.59 -17.83 10.46
CA TYR A 41 -5.91 -19.26 10.58
C TYR A 41 -5.96 -19.71 12.03
N PHE A 42 -5.01 -19.24 12.87
CA PHE A 42 -5.02 -19.51 14.29
C PHE A 42 -6.29 -19.02 14.97
N LEU A 43 -6.68 -17.78 14.74
CA LEU A 43 -7.88 -17.19 15.34
C LEU A 43 -9.15 -17.99 14.99
N LEU A 44 -9.33 -18.35 13.72
CA LEU A 44 -10.52 -19.09 13.31
C LEU A 44 -10.51 -20.53 13.84
N LEU A 45 -9.42 -21.28 13.62
CA LEU A 45 -9.38 -22.71 13.90
C LEU A 45 -9.33 -23.04 15.39
N SER A 46 -8.68 -22.21 16.23
CA SER A 46 -8.57 -22.45 17.66
C SER A 46 -9.90 -22.28 18.42
N THR A 47 -10.89 -21.68 17.82
CA THR A 47 -12.22 -21.56 18.44
C THR A 47 -12.82 -22.93 18.79
N SER A 48 -12.40 -23.97 18.08
CA SER A 48 -12.78 -25.35 18.40
C SER A 48 -12.27 -25.89 19.74
N TRP A 49 -11.26 -25.28 20.29
CA TRP A 49 -10.69 -25.66 21.58
C TRP A 49 -11.37 -24.94 22.75
N LEU A 50 -12.26 -23.99 22.43
CA LEU A 50 -13.02 -23.26 23.45
C LEU A 50 -14.31 -24.00 23.79
N LYS A 51 -14.63 -24.03 25.08
CA LYS A 51 -15.94 -24.47 25.54
C LYS A 51 -17.02 -23.55 24.99
N GLU A 52 -18.22 -24.05 24.83
CA GLU A 52 -19.41 -23.22 24.54
C GLU A 52 -19.54 -22.14 25.61
N GLY A 53 -19.83 -20.91 25.21
CA GLY A 53 -19.89 -19.74 26.07
C GLY A 53 -18.53 -19.24 26.56
N GLY A 54 -17.42 -19.93 26.25
CA GLY A 54 -16.06 -19.53 26.65
C GLY A 54 -15.63 -18.22 25.99
N ILE A 55 -14.89 -17.38 26.74
CA ILE A 55 -14.37 -16.10 26.26
C ILE A 55 -12.97 -16.28 25.68
N SER A 56 -12.71 -15.66 24.56
CA SER A 56 -11.43 -15.65 23.87
C SER A 56 -10.93 -14.22 23.71
N CYS A 57 -9.64 -14.00 24.00
CA CYS A 57 -8.96 -12.72 23.92
C CYS A 57 -7.69 -12.86 23.07
N TRP A 58 -7.58 -12.09 22.00
CA TRP A 58 -6.52 -12.21 21.00
C TRP A 58 -5.78 -10.90 20.79
N LEU A 59 -4.47 -10.90 20.96
CA LEU A 59 -3.61 -9.82 20.48
C LEU A 59 -3.17 -10.18 19.06
N ILE A 60 -3.60 -9.39 18.06
CA ILE A 60 -3.34 -9.64 16.63
C ILE A 60 -3.04 -8.35 15.88
N PRO A 61 -2.37 -8.42 14.70
CA PRO A 61 -2.15 -7.26 13.85
C PRO A 61 -3.47 -6.57 13.45
N SER A 62 -3.53 -5.24 13.58
CA SER A 62 -4.70 -4.42 13.22
C SER A 62 -5.01 -4.41 11.72
N GLU A 63 -4.10 -4.92 10.88
CA GLU A 63 -4.28 -4.89 9.42
C GLU A 63 -5.59 -5.54 8.96
N PHE A 64 -6.09 -6.59 9.66
CA PHE A 64 -7.32 -7.28 9.28
C PHE A 64 -8.54 -6.36 9.24
N LEU A 65 -8.51 -5.24 9.95
CA LEU A 65 -9.60 -4.27 10.00
C LEU A 65 -9.90 -3.69 8.60
N ASP A 66 -8.86 -3.52 7.76
CA ASP A 66 -8.95 -2.74 6.51
C ASP A 66 -8.60 -3.52 5.24
N VAL A 67 -7.78 -4.57 5.37
CA VAL A 67 -7.30 -5.31 4.19
C VAL A 67 -8.32 -6.33 3.67
N ASN A 68 -8.26 -6.62 2.37
CA ASN A 68 -9.20 -7.56 1.74
C ASN A 68 -9.13 -8.96 2.36
N TYR A 69 -7.95 -9.45 2.74
CA TYR A 69 -7.84 -10.76 3.38
C TYR A 69 -8.43 -10.79 4.81
N GLY A 70 -8.58 -9.64 5.46
CA GLY A 70 -9.23 -9.50 6.76
C GLY A 70 -10.74 -9.71 6.72
N LYS A 71 -11.35 -9.69 5.50
CA LYS A 71 -12.78 -9.95 5.34
C LYS A 71 -13.20 -11.27 5.98
N ALA A 72 -12.41 -12.34 5.80
CA ALA A 72 -12.69 -13.66 6.38
C ALA A 72 -12.70 -13.63 7.91
N VAL A 73 -11.79 -12.89 8.53
CA VAL A 73 -11.75 -12.70 10.00
C VAL A 73 -12.99 -11.94 10.46
N LYS A 74 -13.33 -10.84 9.80
CA LYS A 74 -14.53 -10.05 10.12
C LYS A 74 -15.82 -10.86 9.92
N GLU A 75 -15.89 -11.65 8.86
CA GLU A 75 -17.01 -12.54 8.61
C GLU A 75 -17.15 -13.59 9.71
N PHE A 76 -16.06 -14.18 10.16
CA PHE A 76 -16.04 -15.12 11.28
C PHE A 76 -16.55 -14.46 12.56
N LEU A 77 -16.03 -13.28 12.91
CA LEU A 77 -16.40 -12.53 14.10
C LEU A 77 -17.87 -12.11 14.12
N LEU A 78 -18.47 -11.85 12.95
CA LEU A 78 -19.89 -11.46 12.84
C LEU A 78 -20.84 -12.65 12.70
N LYS A 79 -20.40 -13.78 12.11
CA LYS A 79 -21.34 -14.86 11.74
C LYS A 79 -21.15 -16.16 12.53
N ARG A 80 -20.06 -16.31 13.27
CA ARG A 80 -19.70 -17.60 13.90
C ARG A 80 -19.54 -17.53 15.40
N VAL A 81 -19.26 -16.34 15.94
CA VAL A 81 -19.06 -16.10 17.36
C VAL A 81 -19.79 -14.82 17.78
N THR A 82 -19.92 -14.59 19.09
CA THR A 82 -20.42 -13.32 19.62
C THR A 82 -19.22 -12.39 19.85
N LEU A 83 -19.01 -11.43 18.95
CA LEU A 83 -17.95 -10.41 19.07
C LEU A 83 -18.32 -9.43 20.19
N LEU A 84 -17.46 -9.26 21.20
CA LEU A 84 -17.71 -8.40 22.35
C LEU A 84 -17.05 -7.02 22.19
N SER A 85 -15.76 -7.00 21.86
CA SER A 85 -15.02 -5.74 21.69
C SER A 85 -13.79 -5.89 20.84
N ILE A 86 -13.35 -4.77 20.27
CA ILE A 86 -12.05 -4.62 19.63
C ILE A 86 -11.38 -3.36 20.21
N HIS A 87 -10.20 -3.53 20.81
CA HIS A 87 -9.37 -2.43 21.25
C HIS A 87 -8.17 -2.30 20.30
N ARG A 88 -7.92 -1.10 19.79
CA ARG A 88 -6.78 -0.78 18.92
C ARG A 88 -5.77 0.07 19.67
N PHE A 89 -4.53 -0.39 19.76
CA PHE A 89 -3.45 0.43 20.29
C PHE A 89 -3.12 1.59 19.34
N GLN A 90 -2.66 2.70 19.89
CA GLN A 90 -2.17 3.83 19.10
C GLN A 90 -0.95 3.37 18.26
N PRO A 91 -0.75 3.96 17.05
CA PRO A 91 0.41 3.60 16.21
C PRO A 91 1.76 3.77 16.89
N ASP A 92 1.86 4.71 17.82
CA ASP A 92 3.08 5.00 18.59
C ASP A 92 3.20 4.15 19.86
N ASP A 93 2.12 3.49 20.27
CA ASP A 93 2.11 2.55 21.40
C ASP A 93 2.45 1.13 20.87
N LEU A 94 3.75 0.90 20.70
CA LEU A 94 4.28 -0.34 20.15
C LEU A 94 4.20 -1.45 21.20
N GLN A 95 3.44 -2.50 20.90
CA GLN A 95 3.31 -3.68 21.77
C GLN A 95 4.50 -4.66 21.64
N PHE A 96 5.39 -4.41 20.67
CA PHE A 96 6.57 -5.22 20.39
C PHE A 96 7.78 -4.32 20.15
N SER A 97 8.91 -4.65 20.79
CA SER A 97 10.16 -3.87 20.66
C SER A 97 10.86 -4.10 19.31
N ASP A 98 10.60 -5.23 18.67
CA ASP A 98 11.29 -5.70 17.45
C ASP A 98 10.45 -5.62 16.18
N ALA A 99 9.18 -5.20 16.29
CA ALA A 99 8.28 -5.13 15.15
C ALA A 99 7.39 -3.88 15.14
N LEU A 100 7.44 -3.12 14.03
CA LEU A 100 6.56 -1.98 13.77
C LEU A 100 5.17 -2.46 13.31
N VAL A 101 4.45 -3.14 14.21
CA VAL A 101 3.10 -3.67 13.94
C VAL A 101 2.08 -2.92 14.78
N SER A 102 1.09 -2.34 14.11
CA SER A 102 -0.11 -1.84 14.80
C SER A 102 -0.94 -3.03 15.26
N SER A 103 -1.24 -3.11 16.55
CA SER A 103 -1.90 -4.26 17.17
C SER A 103 -3.30 -3.92 17.68
N SER A 104 -4.15 -4.95 17.72
CA SER A 104 -5.48 -4.87 18.31
C SER A 104 -5.74 -6.05 19.23
N VAL A 105 -6.49 -5.83 20.29
CA VAL A 105 -7.05 -6.89 21.13
C VAL A 105 -8.48 -7.15 20.66
N VAL A 106 -8.77 -8.39 20.29
CA VAL A 106 -10.11 -8.85 19.87
C VAL A 106 -10.67 -9.77 20.94
N LEU A 107 -11.82 -9.42 21.46
CA LEU A 107 -12.52 -10.18 22.49
C LEU A 107 -13.84 -10.72 21.94
N PHE A 108 -14.04 -12.03 22.01
CA PHE A 108 -15.28 -12.66 21.59
C PHE A 108 -15.64 -13.85 22.49
N ARG A 109 -16.91 -14.23 22.47
CA ARG A 109 -17.44 -15.41 23.14
C ARG A 109 -17.70 -16.50 22.11
N ASN A 110 -17.33 -17.74 22.43
CA ASN A 110 -17.68 -18.92 21.63
C ASN A 110 -19.15 -19.29 21.80
N SER A 111 -20.01 -18.51 21.19
CA SER A 111 -21.46 -18.70 21.13
C SER A 111 -21.97 -18.14 19.80
N PRO A 112 -23.14 -18.57 19.32
CA PRO A 112 -23.75 -17.99 18.12
C PRO A 112 -23.83 -16.47 18.21
N PRO A 113 -23.74 -15.75 17.08
CA PRO A 113 -23.84 -14.31 17.06
C PRO A 113 -25.19 -13.84 17.60
N GLN A 114 -25.18 -12.75 18.34
CA GLN A 114 -26.35 -12.10 18.90
C GLN A 114 -26.39 -10.65 18.42
N ASP A 115 -27.56 -10.07 18.30
CA ASP A 115 -27.71 -8.64 18.06
C ASP A 115 -27.55 -7.89 19.39
N HIS A 116 -26.36 -7.35 19.59
CA HIS A 116 -25.96 -6.63 20.80
C HIS A 116 -24.98 -5.52 20.46
N VAL A 117 -24.68 -4.69 21.44
CA VAL A 117 -23.73 -3.60 21.29
C VAL A 117 -22.30 -4.14 21.38
N ILE A 118 -21.48 -3.81 20.39
CA ILE A 118 -20.06 -4.14 20.28
C ILE A 118 -19.23 -2.89 20.53
N SER A 119 -18.21 -2.99 21.34
CA SER A 119 -17.33 -1.87 21.68
C SER A 119 -16.09 -1.82 20.80
N PHE A 120 -15.80 -0.66 20.23
CA PHE A 120 -14.57 -0.32 19.52
C PHE A 120 -13.85 0.77 20.30
N SER A 121 -12.68 0.46 20.84
CA SER A 121 -11.91 1.40 21.66
C SER A 121 -10.48 1.60 21.15
N THR A 122 -9.93 2.80 21.36
CA THR A 122 -8.54 3.08 20.93
C THR A 122 -7.79 3.93 21.93
N GLY A 123 -6.47 3.70 21.99
CA GLY A 123 -5.54 4.40 22.87
C GLY A 123 -5.74 4.13 24.36
N GLY A 124 -4.75 4.46 25.18
CA GLY A 124 -4.76 4.12 26.59
C GLY A 124 -4.68 2.61 26.82
N SER A 125 -5.46 2.09 27.78
CA SER A 125 -5.53 0.65 28.06
C SER A 125 -6.92 0.09 27.80
N LEU A 126 -7.04 -1.25 27.76
CA LEU A 126 -8.35 -1.92 27.65
C LEU A 126 -9.33 -1.49 28.76
N ALA A 127 -8.82 -1.26 29.98
CA ALA A 127 -9.64 -0.85 31.12
C ALA A 127 -9.97 0.66 31.12
N SER A 128 -9.11 1.48 30.50
CA SER A 128 -9.27 2.94 30.41
C SER A 128 -8.88 3.43 29.02
N PRO A 129 -9.71 3.20 28.00
CA PRO A 129 -9.43 3.65 26.65
C PRO A 129 -9.60 5.17 26.54
N GLN A 130 -8.81 5.78 25.65
CA GLN A 130 -8.92 7.22 25.36
C GLN A 130 -10.18 7.55 24.57
N GLN A 131 -10.60 6.65 23.69
CA GLN A 131 -11.82 6.77 22.90
C GLN A 131 -12.58 5.45 22.92
N LEU A 132 -13.90 5.54 23.02
CA LEU A 132 -14.81 4.40 22.99
C LEU A 132 -15.98 4.72 22.07
N MET A 133 -16.21 3.85 21.11
CA MET A 133 -17.34 3.87 20.18
C MET A 133 -18.12 2.56 20.33
N THR A 134 -19.42 2.62 20.12
CA THR A 134 -20.28 1.44 20.20
C THR A 134 -21.14 1.34 18.95
N TYR A 135 -21.31 0.11 18.47
CA TYR A 135 -22.13 -0.21 17.30
C TYR A 135 -23.00 -1.42 17.61
N TRP A 136 -24.20 -1.42 17.08
CA TRP A 136 -25.00 -2.64 17.09
C TRP A 136 -24.42 -3.65 16.11
N HIS A 137 -24.55 -4.94 16.42
CA HIS A 137 -24.03 -6.01 15.57
C HIS A 137 -24.52 -5.90 14.11
N HIS A 138 -25.81 -5.57 13.91
CA HIS A 138 -26.42 -5.42 12.58
C HIS A 138 -25.90 -4.23 11.77
N GLU A 139 -25.28 -3.22 12.40
CA GLU A 139 -24.67 -2.08 11.72
C GLU A 139 -23.31 -2.42 11.10
N LEU A 140 -22.71 -3.55 11.51
CA LEU A 140 -21.38 -3.95 11.07
C LEU A 140 -21.44 -4.87 9.84
N SER A 141 -20.51 -4.67 8.93
CA SER A 141 -20.35 -5.53 7.75
C SER A 141 -18.89 -5.94 7.57
N SER A 142 -18.66 -7.20 7.16
CA SER A 142 -17.32 -7.69 6.83
C SER A 142 -16.72 -7.02 5.58
N ASN A 143 -17.52 -6.34 4.78
CA ASN A 143 -17.07 -5.62 3.58
C ASN A 143 -16.54 -4.21 3.90
N LEU A 144 -16.88 -3.66 5.07
CA LEU A 144 -16.45 -2.33 5.48
C LEU A 144 -15.03 -2.34 6.05
N LYS A 145 -14.36 -1.19 5.98
CA LYS A 145 -13.12 -0.93 6.71
C LYS A 145 -13.46 -0.65 8.16
N TRP A 146 -13.09 -1.51 9.07
CA TRP A 146 -13.39 -1.35 10.50
C TRP A 146 -12.50 -0.33 11.21
N SER A 147 -11.44 0.18 10.56
CA SER A 147 -10.70 1.32 11.10
C SER A 147 -11.57 2.58 11.27
N SER A 148 -12.63 2.72 10.50
CA SER A 148 -13.62 3.80 10.65
C SER A 148 -14.40 3.70 11.95
N CYS A 149 -14.59 2.50 12.51
CA CYS A 149 -15.33 2.30 13.76
C CYS A 149 -14.62 2.85 15.01
N PHE A 150 -13.35 3.24 14.90
CA PHE A 150 -12.58 3.81 16.02
C PHE A 150 -12.57 5.34 16.06
N ARG A 151 -13.33 6.01 15.19
CA ARG A 151 -13.34 7.48 15.07
C ARG A 151 -14.74 7.99 15.31
N GLN A 152 -14.85 9.11 16.04
CA GLN A 152 -16.07 9.88 16.08
C GLN A 152 -16.31 10.48 14.70
N CYS A 153 -17.36 10.03 14.01
CA CYS A 153 -17.88 10.74 12.86
C CYS A 153 -19.01 11.63 13.36
N GLU A 154 -18.99 12.91 13.05
CA GLU A 154 -20.17 13.77 13.20
C GLU A 154 -21.26 13.12 12.32
N GLY A 155 -22.30 12.59 12.98
CA GLY A 155 -23.44 11.97 12.29
C GLY A 155 -23.54 10.43 12.34
N GLY A 156 -22.66 9.69 13.05
CA GLY A 156 -22.83 8.26 13.36
C GLY A 156 -22.77 7.27 12.16
N ALA A 157 -22.56 7.74 10.94
CA ALA A 157 -22.52 6.88 9.75
C ALA A 157 -21.10 6.43 9.42
N VAL A 158 -20.94 5.16 9.07
CA VAL A 158 -19.72 4.66 8.41
C VAL A 158 -19.50 5.47 7.14
N TYR A 159 -18.36 6.16 7.06
CA TYR A 159 -18.03 7.02 5.93
C TYR A 159 -18.00 6.20 4.63
N THR A 160 -19.03 6.35 3.82
CA THR A 160 -19.02 6.03 2.39
C THR A 160 -18.74 7.34 1.65
N PRO A 161 -17.71 7.43 0.81
CA PRO A 161 -17.48 8.65 0.04
C PRO A 161 -18.68 8.84 -0.91
N GLU A 162 -19.55 9.80 -0.58
CA GLU A 162 -20.55 10.30 -1.51
C GLU A 162 -19.91 11.43 -2.32
N GLY A 163 -20.01 11.36 -3.65
CA GLY A 163 -19.49 12.39 -4.54
C GLY A 163 -18.30 11.96 -5.39
N GLU A 164 -17.64 12.95 -5.98
CA GLU A 164 -16.54 12.75 -6.91
C GLU A 164 -15.28 12.28 -6.21
N THR A 165 -14.64 11.27 -6.81
CA THR A 165 -13.39 10.69 -6.31
C THR A 165 -12.23 11.03 -7.24
N LEU A 166 -11.00 10.94 -6.75
CA LEU A 166 -9.81 11.12 -7.56
C LEU A 166 -9.76 10.13 -8.75
N GLY A 167 -10.29 8.92 -8.56
CA GLY A 167 -10.37 7.89 -9.58
C GLY A 167 -11.28 8.21 -10.75
N ASP A 168 -12.22 9.15 -10.61
CA ASP A 168 -13.07 9.61 -11.71
C ASP A 168 -12.27 10.45 -12.71
N TYR A 169 -11.15 11.03 -12.28
CA TYR A 169 -10.31 11.95 -13.04
C TYR A 169 -8.94 11.40 -13.39
N PHE A 170 -8.38 10.55 -12.52
CA PHE A 170 -7.04 9.99 -12.69
C PHE A 170 -7.04 8.47 -12.62
N GLU A 171 -6.28 7.86 -13.51
CA GLU A 171 -5.86 6.48 -13.33
C GLU A 171 -4.67 6.46 -12.38
N VAL A 172 -4.83 5.81 -11.23
CA VAL A 172 -3.76 5.70 -10.22
C VAL A 172 -3.05 4.36 -10.37
N LYS A 173 -1.76 4.43 -10.67
CA LYS A 173 -0.88 3.25 -10.80
C LYS A 173 0.27 3.30 -9.81
N ARG A 174 0.79 2.16 -9.45
CA ARG A 174 2.05 2.08 -8.71
C ARG A 174 3.21 2.33 -9.67
N GLY A 175 4.25 3.00 -9.20
CA GLY A 175 5.46 3.23 -9.99
C GLY A 175 6.15 1.95 -10.44
N LEU A 176 7.17 2.10 -11.28
CA LEU A 176 7.86 1.00 -11.94
C LEU A 176 8.47 0.02 -10.92
N VAL A 177 8.24 -1.28 -11.14
CA VAL A 177 8.90 -2.36 -10.39
C VAL A 177 10.01 -2.94 -11.26
N THR A 178 11.26 -2.66 -10.89
CA THR A 178 12.43 -3.13 -11.66
C THR A 178 12.65 -4.64 -11.52
N GLY A 179 12.38 -5.18 -10.33
CA GLY A 179 12.72 -6.55 -9.95
C GLY A 179 14.06 -6.65 -9.21
N ASN A 180 14.98 -5.72 -9.49
CA ASN A 180 16.26 -5.58 -8.79
C ASN A 180 16.77 -4.14 -9.00
N ASN A 181 16.59 -3.29 -7.99
CA ASN A 181 16.98 -1.89 -8.10
C ASN A 181 18.51 -1.71 -8.25
N ASP A 182 19.31 -2.57 -7.61
CA ASP A 182 20.78 -2.45 -7.64
C ASP A 182 21.36 -2.74 -9.02
N PHE A 183 20.63 -3.47 -9.86
CA PHE A 183 21.00 -3.71 -11.25
C PHE A 183 20.37 -2.69 -12.21
N PHE A 184 19.09 -2.39 -12.06
CA PHE A 184 18.36 -1.57 -13.04
C PHE A 184 18.50 -0.07 -12.84
N LEU A 185 18.83 0.40 -11.63
CA LEU A 185 19.03 1.81 -11.34
C LEU A 185 20.53 2.09 -11.34
N VAL A 186 20.99 2.72 -12.41
CA VAL A 186 22.42 2.95 -12.66
C VAL A 186 22.77 4.42 -12.39
N ASP A 187 23.92 4.62 -11.79
CA ASP A 187 24.53 5.93 -11.60
C ASP A 187 25.46 6.29 -12.77
N ARG A 188 25.92 7.54 -12.79
CA ARG A 188 26.80 8.04 -13.81
C ARG A 188 28.10 7.22 -13.94
N LYS A 189 28.68 6.78 -12.82
CA LYS A 189 29.90 5.98 -12.82
C LYS A 189 29.69 4.62 -13.51
N THR A 190 28.56 3.97 -13.25
CA THR A 190 28.19 2.71 -13.88
C THR A 190 27.95 2.91 -15.38
N ILE A 191 27.28 4.00 -15.77
CA ILE A 191 27.01 4.33 -17.17
C ILE A 191 28.32 4.51 -17.92
N GLU A 192 29.25 5.31 -17.38
CA GLU A 192 30.54 5.58 -17.99
C GLU A 192 31.44 4.32 -18.03
N LEU A 193 31.49 3.54 -16.94
CA LEU A 193 32.28 2.32 -16.85
C LEU A 193 31.92 1.25 -17.89
N TYR A 194 30.62 1.08 -18.10
CA TYR A 194 30.09 0.04 -19.00
C TYR A 194 29.62 0.60 -20.35
N GLU A 195 29.89 1.88 -20.61
CA GLU A 195 29.53 2.55 -21.86
C GLU A 195 28.07 2.31 -22.26
N LEU A 196 27.15 2.44 -21.27
CA LEU A 196 25.74 2.13 -21.49
C LEU A 196 25.11 3.14 -22.46
N PRO A 197 24.50 2.68 -23.60
CA PRO A 197 23.93 3.57 -24.59
C PRO A 197 22.76 4.39 -24.07
N GLY A 198 22.67 5.67 -24.48
CA GLY A 198 21.60 6.57 -24.06
C GLY A 198 20.20 6.09 -24.38
N GLU A 199 20.03 5.31 -25.47
CA GLU A 199 18.75 4.71 -25.86
C GLU A 199 18.27 3.64 -24.86
N CYS A 200 19.17 3.08 -24.06
CA CYS A 200 18.85 2.12 -23.01
C CYS A 200 18.68 2.77 -21.63
N LEU A 201 18.72 4.10 -21.56
CA LEU A 201 18.71 4.86 -20.32
C LEU A 201 17.50 5.81 -20.25
N THR A 202 16.85 5.84 -19.08
CA THR A 202 15.74 6.78 -18.84
C THR A 202 15.95 7.44 -17.47
N PRO A 203 15.86 8.79 -17.36
CA PRO A 203 15.98 9.46 -16.08
C PRO A 203 14.98 8.95 -15.05
N MET A 204 15.41 8.82 -13.79
CA MET A 204 14.59 8.36 -12.68
C MET A 204 14.49 9.43 -11.60
N LEU A 205 13.31 9.57 -11.02
CA LEU A 205 13.13 10.38 -9.81
C LEU A 205 13.82 9.71 -8.62
N PRO A 206 14.53 10.49 -7.81
CA PRO A 206 15.05 10.00 -6.54
C PRO A 206 13.90 9.55 -5.61
N GLY A 207 14.21 8.74 -4.63
CA GLY A 207 13.21 8.35 -3.63
C GLY A 207 12.62 9.56 -2.90
N PRO A 208 11.37 9.48 -2.39
CA PRO A 208 10.66 10.62 -1.78
C PRO A 208 11.44 11.33 -0.64
N ARG A 209 12.34 10.61 0.03
CA ARG A 209 13.20 11.14 1.10
C ARG A 209 14.26 12.10 0.56
N TYR A 210 14.72 11.85 -0.65
CA TYR A 210 15.80 12.61 -1.28
C TYR A 210 15.29 13.69 -2.23
N LEU A 211 14.02 13.67 -2.59
CA LEU A 211 13.37 14.68 -3.43
C LEU A 211 12.84 15.80 -2.53
N ALA A 212 13.52 16.94 -2.55
CA ALA A 212 13.13 18.08 -1.72
C ALA A 212 12.00 18.91 -2.36
N GLU A 213 11.98 19.00 -3.67
CA GLU A 213 11.07 19.84 -4.43
C GLU A 213 9.71 19.16 -4.64
N ASP A 214 8.65 19.98 -4.66
CA ASP A 214 7.29 19.52 -5.01
C ASP A 214 6.98 19.73 -6.50
N VAL A 215 7.84 20.49 -7.22
CA VAL A 215 7.83 20.66 -8.68
C VAL A 215 9.17 20.20 -9.20
N VAL A 216 9.14 19.16 -10.06
CA VAL A 216 10.37 18.56 -10.61
C VAL A 216 10.49 18.94 -12.08
N GLU A 217 11.58 19.63 -12.41
CA GLU A 217 11.97 19.97 -13.77
C GLU A 217 13.24 19.20 -14.18
N LEU A 218 13.59 19.20 -15.45
CA LEU A 218 14.84 18.58 -15.92
C LEU A 218 16.07 19.16 -15.21
N SER A 219 16.08 20.48 -14.96
CA SER A 219 17.11 21.16 -14.20
C SER A 219 17.22 20.66 -12.76
N THR A 220 16.07 20.35 -12.13
CA THR A 220 16.03 19.79 -10.77
C THR A 220 16.75 18.45 -10.71
N LEU A 221 16.57 17.60 -11.71
CA LEU A 221 17.21 16.28 -11.77
C LEU A 221 18.72 16.35 -11.97
N ALA A 222 19.21 17.39 -12.65
CA ALA A 222 20.65 17.61 -12.85
C ALA A 222 21.38 17.98 -11.56
N VAL A 223 20.69 18.55 -10.57
CA VAL A 223 21.23 18.94 -9.26
C VAL A 223 21.30 17.75 -8.29
N HIS A 224 20.43 16.76 -8.46
CA HIS A 224 20.45 15.53 -7.65
C HIS A 224 21.57 14.60 -8.17
N GLU A 225 22.80 14.84 -7.75
CA GLU A 225 23.89 13.90 -7.99
C GLU A 225 23.85 12.71 -7.01
N PRO A 226 24.17 11.51 -7.51
CA PRO A 226 24.36 11.16 -8.93
C PRO A 226 23.00 10.91 -9.61
N GLY A 227 22.77 11.56 -10.76
CA GLY A 227 21.56 11.36 -11.56
C GLY A 227 21.34 9.88 -11.86
N ILE A 228 20.37 9.29 -11.16
CA ILE A 228 20.03 7.87 -11.32
C ILE A 228 19.21 7.70 -12.58
N GLN A 229 19.57 6.71 -13.39
CA GLN A 229 18.84 6.35 -14.60
C GLN A 229 18.38 4.89 -14.54
N LEU A 230 17.25 4.62 -15.17
CA LEU A 230 16.79 3.26 -15.40
C LEU A 230 17.55 2.70 -16.61
N PHE A 231 18.28 1.63 -16.41
CA PHE A 231 18.77 0.80 -17.50
C PHE A 231 17.67 -0.16 -17.95
N SER A 232 17.28 -0.09 -19.21
CA SER A 232 16.31 -0.99 -19.81
C SER A 232 16.57 -1.12 -21.29
N CYS A 233 16.83 -2.31 -21.78
CA CYS A 233 17.18 -2.55 -23.16
C CYS A 233 16.35 -3.72 -23.74
N THR A 234 15.89 -3.54 -24.97
CA THR A 234 15.12 -4.55 -25.71
C THR A 234 15.94 -5.26 -26.80
N TRP A 235 17.21 -4.89 -26.96
CA TRP A 235 18.08 -5.49 -27.97
C TRP A 235 18.42 -6.94 -27.61
N SER A 236 18.63 -7.77 -28.64
CA SER A 236 19.06 -9.15 -28.45
C SER A 236 20.48 -9.23 -27.91
N GLU A 237 20.78 -10.28 -27.16
CA GLU A 237 22.13 -10.54 -26.66
C GLU A 237 23.17 -10.61 -27.77
N SER A 238 22.82 -11.19 -28.93
CA SER A 238 23.71 -11.28 -30.08
C SER A 238 24.14 -9.89 -30.56
N ARG A 239 23.19 -8.96 -30.67
CA ARG A 239 23.49 -7.58 -31.05
C ARG A 239 24.37 -6.90 -29.99
N ILE A 240 24.04 -7.03 -28.73
CA ILE A 240 24.79 -6.39 -27.63
C ILE A 240 26.23 -6.90 -27.58
N ARG A 241 26.43 -8.22 -27.75
CA ARG A 241 27.77 -8.83 -27.77
C ARG A 241 28.63 -8.29 -28.91
N MET A 242 28.05 -8.05 -30.08
CA MET A 242 28.78 -7.59 -31.26
C MET A 242 29.03 -6.09 -31.25
N GLU A 243 28.03 -5.30 -30.90
CA GLU A 243 28.05 -3.85 -31.07
C GLU A 243 28.43 -3.10 -29.78
N PHE A 244 28.18 -3.69 -28.59
CA PHE A 244 28.32 -3.04 -27.29
C PHE A 244 29.00 -3.96 -26.27
N PRO A 245 30.28 -4.30 -26.43
CA PRO A 245 30.97 -5.29 -25.59
C PRO A 245 31.03 -4.90 -24.11
N ARG A 246 31.17 -3.61 -23.79
CA ARG A 246 31.15 -3.13 -22.40
C ARG A 246 29.78 -3.25 -21.75
N MET A 247 28.73 -2.94 -22.47
CA MET A 247 27.35 -3.21 -22.00
C MET A 247 27.09 -4.69 -21.79
N TRP A 248 27.69 -5.56 -22.65
CA TRP A 248 27.60 -7.01 -22.45
C TRP A 248 28.24 -7.46 -21.13
N GLU A 249 29.39 -6.90 -20.77
CA GLU A 249 30.01 -7.15 -19.46
C GLU A 249 29.05 -6.80 -18.30
N TYR A 250 28.28 -5.70 -18.43
CA TYR A 250 27.27 -5.32 -17.45
C TYR A 250 26.14 -6.36 -17.36
N ILE A 251 25.64 -6.84 -18.48
CA ILE A 251 24.62 -7.89 -18.52
C ILE A 251 25.15 -9.19 -17.91
N GLN A 252 26.40 -9.57 -18.20
CA GLN A 252 27.04 -10.73 -17.58
C GLN A 252 27.16 -10.59 -16.05
N LYS A 253 27.45 -9.39 -15.56
CA LYS A 253 27.40 -9.11 -14.10
C LYS A 253 26.02 -9.43 -13.53
N GLY A 254 24.92 -9.06 -14.22
CA GLY A 254 23.57 -9.40 -13.84
C GLY A 254 23.30 -10.90 -13.83
N TYR A 255 23.84 -11.66 -14.80
CA TYR A 255 23.79 -13.13 -14.79
C TYR A 255 24.53 -13.71 -13.59
N ASN A 256 25.74 -13.24 -13.31
CA ASN A 256 26.56 -13.72 -12.19
C ASN A 256 25.90 -13.40 -10.82
N GLN A 257 25.11 -12.35 -10.75
CA GLN A 257 24.33 -11.96 -9.57
C GLN A 257 22.94 -12.61 -9.52
N HIS A 258 22.61 -13.53 -10.42
CA HIS A 258 21.32 -14.22 -10.52
C HIS A 258 20.11 -13.28 -10.66
N VAL A 259 20.29 -12.06 -11.18
CA VAL A 259 19.21 -11.07 -11.35
C VAL A 259 18.11 -11.62 -12.27
N HIS A 260 18.50 -12.31 -13.33
CA HIS A 260 17.59 -12.91 -14.33
C HIS A 260 16.65 -13.99 -13.74
N GLU A 261 17.03 -14.63 -12.63
CA GLU A 261 16.23 -15.65 -11.94
C GLU A 261 15.14 -15.04 -11.04
N GLY A 262 15.27 -13.73 -10.74
CA GLY A 262 14.28 -13.02 -9.92
C GLY A 262 12.88 -13.12 -10.50
N TYR A 263 11.86 -13.23 -9.63
CA TYR A 263 10.45 -13.46 -10.01
C TYR A 263 9.93 -12.53 -11.12
N ILE A 264 10.35 -11.27 -11.14
CA ILE A 264 9.93 -10.29 -12.14
C ILE A 264 10.80 -10.39 -13.39
N CYS A 265 12.11 -10.47 -13.24
CA CYS A 265 13.06 -10.52 -14.35
C CYS A 265 12.89 -11.79 -15.20
N SER A 266 12.68 -12.95 -14.58
CA SER A 266 12.48 -14.23 -15.27
C SER A 266 11.24 -14.29 -16.17
N ARG A 267 10.34 -13.31 -16.09
CA ARG A 267 9.13 -13.21 -16.93
C ARG A 267 9.26 -12.20 -18.07
N ARG A 268 10.45 -11.61 -18.24
CA ARG A 268 10.73 -10.63 -19.29
C ARG A 268 11.56 -11.27 -20.39
N THR A 269 11.39 -10.80 -21.60
CA THR A 269 12.19 -11.21 -22.75
C THR A 269 12.58 -9.96 -23.55
N PRO A 270 13.87 -9.57 -23.53
CA PRO A 270 14.94 -10.10 -22.67
C PRO A 270 14.75 -9.73 -21.19
N TRP A 271 15.41 -10.47 -20.28
CA TRP A 271 15.24 -10.28 -18.83
C TRP A 271 15.69 -8.89 -18.33
N TYR A 272 16.61 -8.26 -19.04
CA TYR A 272 17.13 -6.91 -18.76
C TYR A 272 16.28 -5.79 -19.37
N SER A 273 15.09 -6.09 -19.88
CA SER A 273 14.09 -5.09 -20.25
C SER A 273 13.16 -4.78 -19.08
N CYS A 274 12.65 -3.55 -19.02
CA CYS A 274 11.61 -3.15 -18.09
C CYS A 274 10.32 -2.83 -18.85
N GLU A 275 9.18 -2.92 -18.16
CA GLU A 275 7.91 -2.47 -18.71
C GLU A 275 8.00 -0.98 -19.08
N TYR A 276 7.55 -0.64 -20.29
CA TYR A 276 7.46 0.76 -20.68
C TYR A 276 6.37 1.48 -19.88
N ARG A 277 6.72 2.63 -19.36
CA ARG A 277 5.77 3.56 -18.74
C ARG A 277 6.07 4.98 -19.20
N SER A 278 5.00 5.75 -19.48
CA SER A 278 5.16 7.19 -19.69
C SER A 278 5.40 7.90 -18.35
N PRO A 279 6.15 9.00 -18.34
CA PRO A 279 6.26 9.85 -17.18
C PRO A 279 4.87 10.32 -16.70
N ALA A 280 4.59 10.17 -15.42
CA ALA A 280 3.33 10.65 -14.86
C ALA A 280 3.44 12.13 -14.52
N PRO A 281 2.43 12.97 -14.86
CA PRO A 281 2.48 14.40 -14.56
C PRO A 281 2.35 14.71 -13.06
N LEU A 282 1.70 13.83 -12.31
CA LEU A 282 1.52 13.96 -10.87
C LEU A 282 1.88 12.66 -10.17
N LEU A 283 2.54 12.78 -9.02
CA LEU A 283 2.95 11.65 -8.19
C LEU A 283 2.65 11.95 -6.72
N VAL A 284 2.53 10.88 -5.95
CA VAL A 284 2.47 10.96 -4.49
C VAL A 284 3.31 9.82 -3.89
N PRO A 285 4.05 10.02 -2.78
CA PRO A 285 4.76 8.95 -2.11
C PRO A 285 3.82 7.81 -1.73
N TYR A 286 4.25 6.57 -1.96
CA TYR A 286 3.49 5.38 -1.60
C TYR A 286 3.35 5.20 -0.08
N MET A 287 4.38 5.63 0.65
CA MET A 287 4.43 5.64 2.10
C MET A 287 4.93 6.98 2.61
N SER A 288 4.37 7.43 3.72
CA SER A 288 4.79 8.67 4.38
C SER A 288 4.67 8.55 5.90
N ARG A 289 5.47 9.37 6.59
CA ARG A 289 5.27 9.71 8.00
C ARG A 289 4.99 11.20 8.07
N HIS A 290 4.43 11.69 9.19
CA HIS A 290 4.32 13.14 9.37
C HIS A 290 5.69 13.78 9.08
N SER A 291 5.74 14.58 8.02
CA SER A 291 6.97 15.20 7.57
C SER A 291 7.24 16.46 8.40
N GLN A 292 8.51 16.86 8.46
CA GLN A 292 8.92 18.16 9.03
C GLN A 292 8.27 19.37 8.32
N ARG A 293 7.60 19.15 7.18
CA ARG A 293 6.86 20.16 6.39
C ARG A 293 5.37 20.24 6.73
N GLY A 294 4.91 19.55 7.78
CA GLY A 294 3.54 19.64 8.29
C GLY A 294 2.47 18.93 7.46
N LYS A 295 2.82 18.21 6.37
CA LYS A 295 1.87 17.43 5.57
C LYS A 295 2.14 15.93 5.65
N LEU A 296 1.07 15.15 5.73
CA LEU A 296 1.16 13.69 5.73
C LEU A 296 1.60 13.15 4.38
N PHE A 297 0.96 13.59 3.31
CA PHE A 297 1.32 13.27 1.94
C PHE A 297 1.41 14.56 1.11
N ARG A 298 2.37 14.59 0.19
CA ARG A 298 2.53 15.69 -0.77
C ARG A 298 2.35 15.17 -2.19
N PHE A 299 1.59 15.88 -2.99
CA PHE A 299 1.53 15.65 -4.42
C PHE A 299 2.68 16.40 -5.11
N ILE A 300 3.37 15.71 -5.97
CA ILE A 300 4.54 16.20 -6.70
C ILE A 300 4.14 16.42 -8.15
N LEU A 301 4.44 17.60 -8.67
CA LEU A 301 4.26 17.95 -10.07
C LEU A 301 5.53 17.60 -10.84
N ASN A 302 5.43 16.61 -11.73
CA ASN A 302 6.55 16.17 -12.55
C ASN A 302 6.49 16.81 -13.95
N ARG A 303 7.39 17.73 -14.20
CA ARG A 303 7.61 18.41 -15.48
C ARG A 303 8.82 17.86 -16.24
N SER A 304 9.45 16.84 -15.70
CA SER A 304 10.57 16.15 -16.32
C SER A 304 10.09 14.90 -17.07
N ASN A 305 10.94 14.34 -17.88
CA ASN A 305 10.71 13.05 -18.53
C ASN A 305 11.12 11.87 -17.62
N ALA A 306 11.35 12.12 -16.33
CA ALA A 306 11.78 11.10 -15.40
C ALA A 306 10.64 10.17 -15.00
N LEU A 307 10.97 8.90 -14.90
CA LEU A 307 10.11 7.86 -14.37
C LEU A 307 10.25 7.78 -12.84
N ALA A 308 9.32 7.09 -12.20
CA ALA A 308 9.38 6.86 -10.77
C ALA A 308 9.22 5.37 -10.44
N THR A 309 9.99 4.91 -9.45
CA THR A 309 9.87 3.54 -8.94
C THR A 309 8.61 3.36 -8.10
N ASN A 310 8.36 2.13 -7.68
CA ASN A 310 7.21 1.70 -6.89
C ASN A 310 7.13 2.30 -5.46
N VAL A 311 8.03 3.20 -5.12
CA VAL A 311 7.93 4.04 -3.90
C VAL A 311 7.00 5.24 -4.08
N TYR A 312 6.50 5.43 -5.31
CA TYR A 312 5.49 6.43 -5.68
C TYR A 312 4.23 5.78 -6.23
N LEU A 313 3.11 6.48 -6.07
CA LEU A 313 1.89 6.31 -6.85
C LEU A 313 1.86 7.37 -7.95
N LEU A 314 1.48 6.95 -9.14
CA LEU A 314 1.48 7.72 -10.38
C LEU A 314 0.04 8.05 -10.75
N LEU A 315 -0.24 9.32 -11.04
CA LEU A 315 -1.55 9.79 -11.44
C LEU A 315 -1.53 10.17 -12.92
N TYR A 316 -2.22 9.41 -13.73
CA TYR A 316 -2.40 9.69 -15.16
C TYR A 316 -3.78 10.27 -15.40
N PRO A 317 -3.89 11.44 -16.05
CA PRO A 317 -5.19 12.03 -16.40
C PRO A 317 -6.01 11.06 -17.26
N ARG A 318 -7.29 10.91 -16.93
CA ARG A 318 -8.23 10.17 -17.78
C ARG A 318 -8.68 11.01 -18.99
N ALA A 319 -9.26 10.35 -20.00
CA ALA A 319 -9.73 10.99 -21.23
C ALA A 319 -10.67 12.19 -20.98
N ASN A 320 -11.47 12.15 -19.91
CA ASN A 320 -12.41 13.23 -19.59
C ASN A 320 -11.76 14.53 -19.10
N ILE A 321 -10.47 14.50 -18.73
CA ILE A 321 -9.75 15.69 -18.25
C ILE A 321 -8.41 15.93 -18.95
N VAL A 322 -7.86 14.99 -19.71
CA VAL A 322 -6.51 15.09 -20.28
C VAL A 322 -6.35 16.38 -21.11
N ASP A 323 -7.29 16.69 -21.99
CA ASP A 323 -7.25 17.89 -22.84
C ASP A 323 -7.41 19.19 -22.03
N LYS A 324 -8.12 19.11 -20.90
CA LYS A 324 -8.39 20.26 -20.03
C LYS A 324 -7.18 20.68 -19.21
N ILE A 325 -6.25 19.76 -18.94
CA ILE A 325 -5.09 20.00 -18.07
C ILE A 325 -3.75 19.86 -18.82
N GLN A 326 -3.75 19.87 -20.15
CA GLN A 326 -2.52 19.89 -20.96
C GLN A 326 -1.68 21.14 -20.71
N ASP A 327 -2.35 22.27 -20.49
CA ASP A 327 -1.67 23.51 -20.15
C ASP A 327 -1.08 23.46 -18.75
N PHE A 328 0.18 23.93 -18.63
CA PHE A 328 0.90 23.96 -17.37
C PHE A 328 0.14 24.72 -16.27
N GLY A 329 -0.45 25.85 -16.59
CA GLY A 329 -1.21 26.68 -15.62
C GLY A 329 -2.39 25.92 -15.03
N LYS A 330 -3.07 25.13 -15.86
CA LYS A 330 -4.19 24.28 -15.43
C LYS A 330 -3.71 23.08 -14.62
N LEU A 331 -2.66 22.40 -15.04
CA LEU A 331 -2.06 21.30 -14.30
C LEU A 331 -1.53 21.77 -12.93
N ALA A 332 -0.92 22.95 -12.86
CA ALA A 332 -0.47 23.55 -11.61
C ALA A 332 -1.62 23.90 -10.65
N ARG A 333 -2.79 24.31 -11.18
CA ARG A 333 -4.01 24.51 -10.36
C ARG A 333 -4.50 23.19 -9.76
N VAL A 334 -4.53 22.14 -10.55
CA VAL A 334 -4.86 20.78 -10.08
C VAL A 334 -3.89 20.33 -8.99
N TRP A 335 -2.60 20.48 -9.22
CA TRP A 335 -1.58 20.17 -8.23
C TRP A 335 -1.76 20.93 -6.91
N LYS A 336 -2.01 22.25 -6.98
CA LYS A 336 -2.30 23.06 -5.80
C LYS A 336 -3.56 22.59 -5.06
N PHE A 337 -4.63 22.29 -5.81
CA PHE A 337 -5.87 21.76 -5.25
C PHE A 337 -5.62 20.47 -4.47
N LEU A 338 -4.92 19.50 -5.07
CA LEU A 338 -4.60 18.22 -4.44
C LEU A 338 -3.74 18.40 -3.16
N ASN A 339 -2.80 19.34 -3.18
CA ASN A 339 -2.00 19.65 -2.01
C ASN A 339 -2.76 20.44 -0.92
N ASN A 340 -3.93 21.02 -1.22
CA ASN A 340 -4.78 21.69 -0.25
C ASN A 340 -5.81 20.76 0.40
N ILE A 341 -5.92 19.51 -0.06
CA ILE A 341 -6.75 18.51 0.62
C ILE A 341 -6.19 18.27 2.02
N SER A 342 -7.07 18.21 3.01
CA SER A 342 -6.66 18.01 4.40
C SER A 342 -6.02 16.63 4.62
N ASP A 343 -5.02 16.57 5.50
CA ASP A 343 -4.34 15.32 5.87
C ASP A 343 -5.31 14.29 6.44
N ASP A 344 -6.38 14.73 7.12
CA ASP A 344 -7.40 13.83 7.64
C ASP A 344 -8.15 13.06 6.53
N ILE A 345 -8.48 13.73 5.43
CA ILE A 345 -9.11 13.08 4.29
C ILE A 345 -8.17 12.02 3.70
N ILE A 346 -6.91 12.38 3.49
CA ILE A 346 -5.91 11.47 2.92
C ILE A 346 -5.62 10.29 3.88
N ALA A 347 -5.50 10.57 5.18
CA ALA A 347 -5.28 9.55 6.19
C ALA A 347 -6.43 8.54 6.29
N ARG A 348 -7.68 8.99 6.07
CA ARG A 348 -8.87 8.10 6.04
C ARG A 348 -8.87 7.17 4.83
N CYS A 349 -8.29 7.58 3.71
CA CYS A 349 -8.20 6.72 2.52
C CYS A 349 -7.18 5.59 2.70
N GLY A 350 -6.08 5.86 3.39
CA GLY A 350 -4.95 4.94 3.56
C GLY A 350 -5.01 4.04 4.78
N ARG A 351 -3.85 3.49 5.13
CA ARG A 351 -3.62 2.63 6.30
C ARG A 351 -2.50 3.20 7.14
N VAL A 352 -2.60 3.02 8.45
CA VAL A 352 -1.57 3.42 9.41
C VAL A 352 -0.93 2.18 10.00
N TYR A 353 0.38 2.08 9.87
CA TYR A 353 1.23 1.06 10.48
C TYR A 353 1.86 1.56 11.76
N GLY A 354 2.45 0.66 12.55
CA GLY A 354 3.19 1.02 13.77
C GLY A 354 4.27 2.09 13.51
N GLY A 355 4.48 2.98 14.48
CA GLY A 355 5.40 4.12 14.35
C GLY A 355 4.92 5.20 13.41
N GLY A 356 3.59 5.39 13.26
CA GLY A 356 2.99 6.48 12.48
C GLY A 356 3.27 6.42 10.98
N LEU A 357 3.63 5.26 10.42
CA LEU A 357 3.85 5.09 8.99
C LEU A 357 2.51 4.95 8.26
N HIS A 358 2.17 5.93 7.45
CA HIS A 358 1.00 5.90 6.57
C HIS A 358 1.35 5.30 5.21
N LYS A 359 0.41 4.54 4.65
CA LYS A 359 0.53 3.89 3.34
C LYS A 359 -0.74 4.08 2.55
N LEU A 360 -0.58 4.40 1.25
CA LEU A 360 -1.67 4.50 0.28
C LEU A 360 -1.51 3.42 -0.78
N GLU A 361 -2.54 2.63 -1.02
CA GLU A 361 -2.60 1.75 -2.19
C GLU A 361 -3.29 2.48 -3.37
N PRO A 362 -3.04 2.09 -4.63
CA PRO A 362 -3.65 2.77 -5.78
C PRO A 362 -5.17 2.90 -5.68
N ARG A 363 -5.86 1.83 -5.25
CA ARG A 363 -7.32 1.84 -5.08
C ARG A 363 -7.77 2.75 -3.94
N GLU A 364 -6.98 2.86 -2.90
CA GLU A 364 -7.27 3.72 -1.75
C GLU A 364 -7.14 5.19 -2.11
N LEU A 365 -6.08 5.54 -2.85
CA LEU A 365 -5.92 6.89 -3.37
C LEU A 365 -6.98 7.23 -4.43
N SER A 366 -7.34 6.28 -5.30
CA SER A 366 -8.43 6.48 -6.27
C SER A 366 -9.78 6.78 -5.63
N ALA A 367 -10.06 6.19 -4.45
CA ALA A 367 -11.30 6.43 -3.72
C ALA A 367 -11.30 7.73 -2.90
N MET A 368 -10.22 8.52 -2.94
CA MET A 368 -10.14 9.79 -2.22
C MET A 368 -11.18 10.79 -2.76
N PRO A 369 -12.04 11.36 -1.89
CA PRO A 369 -12.99 12.38 -2.32
C PRO A 369 -12.27 13.67 -2.73
N VAL A 370 -12.74 14.26 -3.84
CA VAL A 370 -12.18 15.48 -4.42
C VAL A 370 -13.29 16.50 -4.67
N THR A 371 -14.05 16.82 -3.64
CA THR A 371 -15.16 17.76 -3.69
C THR A 371 -14.72 19.12 -4.28
N GLY A 372 -15.42 19.60 -5.30
CA GLY A 372 -15.11 20.86 -6.00
C GLY A 372 -14.06 20.76 -7.09
N PHE A 373 -13.54 19.56 -7.38
CA PHE A 373 -12.53 19.39 -8.44
C PHE A 373 -12.99 19.85 -9.83
N ARG A 374 -14.27 19.65 -10.17
CA ARG A 374 -14.84 20.12 -11.46
C ARG A 374 -14.63 21.61 -11.68
N GLN A 375 -14.72 22.42 -10.65
CA GLN A 375 -14.54 23.87 -10.74
C GLN A 375 -13.09 24.27 -11.06
N ILE A 376 -12.13 23.39 -10.70
CA ILE A 376 -10.71 23.61 -10.95
C ILE A 376 -10.35 23.33 -12.43
N ILE A 377 -11.05 22.38 -13.06
CA ILE A 377 -10.79 21.92 -14.43
C ILE A 377 -11.74 22.51 -15.48
N SER A 378 -12.76 23.25 -15.05
CA SER A 378 -13.60 24.04 -15.95
C SER A 378 -12.82 25.27 -16.43
#